data_32cd306484426246c334bacd5045a091
#
_entry.id   32cd306484426246c334bacd5045a091
#
_cell.length_a   1.000
_cell.length_b   1.000
_cell.length_c   1.000
_cell.angle_alpha   90.00
_cell.angle_beta   90.00
_cell.angle_gamma   90.00
#
_symmetry.space_group_name_H-M   'P 1'
#
loop_
_entity.id
_entity.type
_entity.pdbx_description
1 polymer ?
#
loop_
_entity_poly.entity_id
_entity_poly.type
_entity_poly.pdbx_seq_one_letter_code
_entity_poly.pdbx_strand_id
1 'polypeptide(L)'
;MGERAVVPLLSIGAGIAIGVATWLLLVREIEPAGFAALVAGAALVAGGVLLRPGDRLGRVALSFGDRLFDGCVLGALAWVSRTGDPWLAAGALFALAAGFLASYIRARGGSLGYGIEEGVITPALRYGLIAAGLIGGWRWTPWAVAILMLFASAVRASQVVKEERL
;
A
#
# COMPACT_ATOMS: atom_id res chain seq x y z
N MET A 1 19.89 -20.11 -1.05
CA MET A 1 19.51 -18.67 -1.10
C MET A 1 20.76 -17.86 -0.83
N GLY A 2 21.28 -17.09 -1.79
CA GLY A 2 22.50 -16.30 -1.60
C GLY A 2 22.26 -15.14 -0.65
N GLU A 3 23.27 -14.75 0.13
CA GLU A 3 23.24 -13.61 1.09
C GLU A 3 22.59 -12.33 0.55
N ARG A 4 22.63 -12.15 -0.77
CA ARG A 4 22.14 -10.96 -1.47
C ARG A 4 20.61 -10.86 -1.60
N ALA A 5 19.86 -11.95 -1.36
CA ALA A 5 18.38 -11.93 -1.33
C ALA A 5 17.85 -11.69 0.10
N VAL A 6 18.71 -11.75 1.11
CA VAL A 6 18.31 -11.64 2.52
C VAL A 6 17.89 -10.22 2.87
N VAL A 7 18.63 -9.21 2.41
CA VAL A 7 18.38 -7.80 2.77
C VAL A 7 16.99 -7.31 2.32
N PRO A 8 16.58 -7.47 1.04
CA PRO A 8 15.24 -7.04 0.63
C PRO A 8 14.14 -7.82 1.36
N LEU A 9 14.30 -9.13 1.59
CA LEU A 9 13.32 -9.91 2.34
C LEU A 9 13.21 -9.48 3.82
N LEU A 10 14.34 -9.15 4.47
CA LEU A 10 14.32 -8.60 5.83
C LEU A 10 13.63 -7.25 5.87
N SER A 11 13.88 -6.37 4.89
CA SER A 11 13.22 -5.06 4.83
C SER A 11 11.71 -5.21 4.64
N ILE A 12 11.26 -6.10 3.76
CA ILE A 12 9.85 -6.40 3.56
C ILE A 12 9.24 -6.99 4.84
N GLY A 13 9.92 -7.94 5.47
CA GLY A 13 9.48 -8.56 6.73
C GLY A 13 9.35 -7.54 7.86
N ALA A 14 10.31 -6.63 7.99
CA ALA A 14 10.24 -5.52 8.94
C ALA A 14 9.05 -4.61 8.66
N GLY A 15 8.82 -4.25 7.40
CA GLY A 15 7.66 -3.44 6.98
C GLY A 15 6.33 -4.12 7.34
N ILE A 16 6.21 -5.41 7.14
CA ILE A 16 5.04 -6.21 7.53
C ILE A 16 4.86 -6.19 9.06
N ALA A 17 5.91 -6.49 9.82
CA ALA A 17 5.83 -6.55 11.27
C ALA A 17 5.44 -5.21 11.89
N ILE A 18 6.02 -4.10 11.39
CA ILE A 18 5.69 -2.75 11.83
C ILE A 18 4.30 -2.35 11.38
N GLY A 19 3.85 -2.76 10.19
CA GLY A 19 2.48 -2.54 9.71
C GLY A 19 1.44 -3.20 10.62
N VAL A 20 1.69 -4.44 11.07
CA VAL A 20 0.86 -5.12 12.06
C VAL A 20 0.90 -4.38 13.40
N ALA A 21 2.09 -3.93 13.86
CA ALA A 21 2.20 -3.14 15.09
C ALA A 21 1.42 -1.81 14.98
N THR A 22 1.39 -1.19 13.81
CA THR A 22 0.61 0.04 13.56
C THR A 22 -0.88 -0.18 13.82
N TRP A 23 -1.43 -1.33 13.47
CA TRP A 23 -2.82 -1.68 13.80
C TRP A 23 -3.08 -1.67 15.32
N LEU A 24 -2.16 -2.23 16.10
CA LEU A 24 -2.27 -2.26 17.56
C LEU A 24 -2.18 -0.85 18.16
N LEU A 25 -1.34 0.03 17.59
CA LEU A 25 -1.21 1.41 18.03
C LEU A 25 -2.44 2.24 17.67
N LEU A 26 -3.00 2.08 16.49
CA LEU A 26 -4.20 2.81 16.03
C LEU A 26 -5.41 2.61 16.95
N VAL A 27 -5.53 1.45 17.59
CA VAL A 27 -6.62 1.17 18.55
C VAL A 27 -6.45 1.99 19.83
N ARG A 28 -5.22 2.45 20.15
CA ARG A 28 -4.90 3.18 21.37
C ARG A 28 -4.65 4.67 21.10
N GLU A 29 -3.75 4.98 20.18
CA GLU A 29 -3.28 6.35 19.92
C GLU A 29 -2.97 6.52 18.42
N ILE A 30 -3.60 7.49 17.77
CA ILE A 30 -3.51 7.69 16.32
C ILE A 30 -2.15 8.26 15.90
N GLU A 31 -1.61 9.21 16.65
CA GLU A 31 -0.37 9.90 16.28
C GLU A 31 0.87 8.97 16.29
N PRO A 32 1.15 8.18 17.35
CA PRO A 32 2.23 7.19 17.32
C PRO A 32 2.06 6.15 16.21
N ALA A 33 0.80 5.78 15.88
CA ALA A 33 0.52 4.90 14.78
C ALA A 33 0.93 5.50 13.43
N GLY A 34 0.83 6.81 13.25
CA GLY A 34 1.29 7.51 12.06
C GLY A 34 2.80 7.39 11.84
N PHE A 35 3.59 7.54 12.88
CA PHE A 35 5.05 7.32 12.82
C PHE A 35 5.40 5.85 12.51
N ALA A 36 4.70 4.90 13.14
CA ALA A 36 4.89 3.49 12.84
C ALA A 36 4.52 3.17 11.37
N ALA A 37 3.44 3.74 10.85
CA ALA A 37 3.04 3.61 9.45
C ALA A 37 4.09 4.17 8.49
N LEU A 38 4.72 5.31 8.84
CA LEU A 38 5.79 5.90 8.04
C LEU A 38 7.00 4.95 7.96
N VAL A 39 7.43 4.40 9.09
CA VAL A 39 8.57 3.47 9.15
C VAL A 39 8.26 2.18 8.39
N ALA A 40 7.04 1.63 8.55
CA ALA A 40 6.59 0.44 7.81
C ALA A 40 6.59 0.67 6.30
N GLY A 41 6.02 1.79 5.86
CA GLY A 41 5.99 2.18 4.45
C GLY A 41 7.38 2.38 3.87
N ALA A 42 8.27 3.06 4.59
CA ALA A 42 9.66 3.25 4.18
C ALA A 42 10.40 1.90 4.04
N ALA A 43 10.19 0.96 4.97
CA ALA A 43 10.79 -0.37 4.90
C ALA A 43 10.28 -1.17 3.70
N LEU A 44 8.98 -1.09 3.38
CA LEU A 44 8.40 -1.75 2.19
C LEU A 44 8.95 -1.14 0.88
N VAL A 45 9.04 0.19 0.79
CA VAL A 45 9.62 0.88 -0.37
C VAL A 45 11.10 0.49 -0.54
N ALA A 46 11.87 0.53 0.54
CA ALA A 46 13.28 0.13 0.51
C ALA A 46 13.44 -1.34 0.06
N GLY A 47 12.60 -2.25 0.59
CA GLY A 47 12.55 -3.64 0.16
C GLY A 47 12.29 -3.76 -1.34
N GLY A 48 11.33 -3.00 -1.87
CA GLY A 48 11.00 -2.97 -3.29
C GLY A 48 12.14 -2.47 -4.18
N VAL A 49 12.81 -1.40 -3.77
CA VAL A 49 13.97 -0.83 -4.51
C VAL A 49 15.17 -1.79 -4.52
N LEU A 50 15.36 -2.53 -3.43
CA LEU A 50 16.46 -3.49 -3.30
C LEU A 50 16.22 -4.82 -4.03
N LEU A 51 14.96 -5.09 -4.47
CA LEU A 51 14.63 -6.29 -5.24
C LEU A 51 15.28 -6.26 -6.62
N ARG A 52 15.85 -7.41 -7.01
CA ARG A 52 16.48 -7.57 -8.32
C ARG A 52 15.45 -7.92 -9.40
N PRO A 53 15.72 -7.56 -10.64
CA PRO A 53 15.02 -8.13 -11.78
C PRO A 53 15.09 -9.68 -11.72
N GLY A 54 13.95 -10.36 -11.79
CA GLY A 54 13.89 -11.83 -11.71
C GLY A 54 13.61 -12.41 -10.30
N ASP A 55 13.68 -11.63 -9.22
CA ASP A 55 13.33 -12.11 -7.88
C ASP A 55 11.80 -12.24 -7.71
N ARG A 56 11.29 -13.41 -8.10
CA ARG A 56 9.85 -13.70 -8.07
C ARG A 56 9.30 -13.75 -6.64
N LEU A 57 10.04 -14.39 -5.73
CA LEU A 57 9.62 -14.54 -4.34
C LEU A 57 9.55 -13.17 -3.63
N GLY A 58 10.59 -12.35 -3.80
CA GLY A 58 10.63 -11.00 -3.23
C GLY A 58 9.49 -10.12 -3.74
N ARG A 59 9.14 -10.18 -5.03
CA ARG A 59 7.99 -9.45 -5.58
C ARG A 59 6.65 -9.92 -5.02
N VAL A 60 6.46 -11.23 -4.83
CA VAL A 60 5.25 -11.75 -4.19
C VAL A 60 5.18 -11.30 -2.73
N ALA A 61 6.29 -11.40 -1.99
CA ALA A 61 6.37 -10.96 -0.61
C ALA A 61 6.09 -9.46 -0.46
N LEU A 62 6.64 -8.62 -1.35
CA LEU A 62 6.38 -7.19 -1.37
C LEU A 62 4.90 -6.89 -1.64
N SER A 63 4.31 -7.54 -2.65
CA SER A 63 2.89 -7.35 -2.98
C SER A 63 1.98 -7.78 -1.84
N PHE A 64 2.32 -8.86 -1.13
CA PHE A 64 1.61 -9.29 0.07
C PHE A 64 1.77 -8.27 1.20
N GLY A 65 3.00 -7.80 1.46
CA GLY A 65 3.30 -6.79 2.47
C GLY A 65 2.52 -5.50 2.25
N ASP A 66 2.43 -5.03 1.01
CA ASP A 66 1.63 -3.87 0.62
C ASP A 66 0.15 -4.03 1.01
N ARG A 67 -0.44 -5.18 0.71
CA ARG A 67 -1.86 -5.43 1.00
C ARG A 67 -2.12 -5.59 2.49
N LEU A 68 -1.18 -6.23 3.19
CA LEU A 68 -1.28 -6.39 4.64
C LEU A 68 -1.16 -5.03 5.34
N PHE A 69 -0.23 -4.16 4.89
CA PHE A 69 -0.11 -2.80 5.39
C PHE A 69 -1.42 -2.02 5.21
N ASP A 70 -1.96 -1.99 3.99
CA ASP A 70 -3.23 -1.30 3.71
C ASP A 70 -4.37 -1.84 4.59
N GLY A 71 -4.49 -3.16 4.72
CA GLY A 71 -5.49 -3.81 5.57
C GLY A 71 -5.34 -3.47 7.04
N CYS A 72 -4.11 -3.51 7.57
CA CYS A 72 -3.83 -3.19 8.97
C CYS A 72 -4.07 -1.71 9.28
N VAL A 73 -3.64 -0.80 8.42
CA VAL A 73 -3.71 0.64 8.71
C VAL A 73 -5.09 1.21 8.38
N LEU A 74 -5.55 1.05 7.14
CA LEU A 74 -6.84 1.61 6.71
C LEU A 74 -8.02 0.86 7.32
N GLY A 75 -7.93 -0.46 7.48
CA GLY A 75 -8.95 -1.26 8.15
C GLY A 75 -9.09 -0.89 9.63
N ALA A 76 -7.97 -0.72 10.35
CA ALA A 76 -7.99 -0.26 11.74
C ALA A 76 -8.52 1.17 11.85
N LEU A 77 -8.11 2.08 10.96
CA LEU A 77 -8.61 3.46 10.93
C LEU A 77 -10.13 3.49 10.72
N ALA A 78 -10.65 2.70 9.77
CA ALA A 78 -12.08 2.56 9.54
C ALA A 78 -12.80 2.05 10.79
N TRP A 79 -12.24 1.03 11.46
CA TRP A 79 -12.82 0.45 12.66
C TRP A 79 -12.89 1.43 13.82
N VAL A 80 -11.80 2.14 14.13
CA VAL A 80 -11.77 3.08 15.27
C VAL A 80 -12.62 4.33 15.02
N SER A 81 -12.77 4.75 13.75
CA SER A 81 -13.52 5.94 13.38
C SER A 81 -15.02 5.70 13.15
N ARG A 82 -15.47 4.45 13.09
CA ARG A 82 -16.84 4.08 12.66
C ARG A 82 -17.98 4.74 13.44
N THR A 83 -17.79 5.04 14.71
CA THR A 83 -18.79 5.65 15.58
C THR A 83 -18.61 7.15 15.76
N GLY A 84 -17.35 7.62 15.79
CA GLY A 84 -17.02 9.03 16.05
C GLY A 84 -16.92 9.87 14.78
N ASP A 85 -16.44 9.29 13.68
CA ASP A 85 -16.26 9.94 12.39
C ASP A 85 -16.55 9.00 11.22
N PRO A 86 -17.85 8.78 10.90
CA PRO A 86 -18.24 7.89 9.79
C PRO A 86 -17.67 8.31 8.43
N TRP A 87 -17.42 9.60 8.22
CA TRP A 87 -16.82 10.12 7.00
C TRP A 87 -15.36 9.65 6.83
N LEU A 88 -14.59 9.74 7.90
CA LEU A 88 -13.21 9.22 7.93
C LEU A 88 -13.20 7.69 7.74
N ALA A 89 -14.10 6.98 8.42
CA ALA A 89 -14.24 5.53 8.27
C ALA A 89 -14.58 5.12 6.84
N ALA A 90 -15.55 5.79 6.21
CA ALA A 90 -15.90 5.57 4.81
C ALA A 90 -14.70 5.82 3.87
N GLY A 91 -13.99 6.92 4.04
CA GLY A 91 -12.79 7.25 3.27
C GLY A 91 -11.72 6.16 3.38
N ALA A 92 -11.48 5.62 4.58
CA ALA A 92 -10.52 4.55 4.80
C ALA A 92 -10.93 3.25 4.08
N LEU A 93 -12.21 2.88 4.09
CA LEU A 93 -12.72 1.72 3.35
C LEU A 93 -12.63 1.93 1.83
N PHE A 94 -12.96 3.13 1.34
CA PHE A 94 -12.81 3.45 -0.08
C PHE A 94 -11.34 3.40 -0.53
N ALA A 95 -10.43 3.93 0.27
CA ALA A 95 -8.98 3.85 0.00
C ALA A 95 -8.50 2.40 -0.07
N LEU A 96 -8.94 1.57 0.87
CA LEU A 96 -8.62 0.15 0.90
C LEU A 96 -9.14 -0.57 -0.34
N ALA A 97 -10.41 -0.38 -0.70
CA ALA A 97 -11.04 -0.97 -1.89
C ALA A 97 -10.33 -0.53 -3.18
N ALA A 98 -10.04 0.76 -3.34
CA ALA A 98 -9.33 1.30 -4.50
C ALA A 98 -7.91 0.74 -4.61
N GLY A 99 -7.20 0.56 -3.48
CA GLY A 99 -5.89 -0.07 -3.42
C GLY A 99 -5.93 -1.54 -3.87
N PHE A 100 -6.93 -2.31 -3.44
CA PHE A 100 -7.14 -3.68 -3.91
C PHE A 100 -7.48 -3.74 -5.40
N LEU A 101 -8.34 -2.84 -5.89
CA LEU A 101 -8.67 -2.75 -7.32
C LEU A 101 -7.42 -2.49 -8.17
N ALA A 102 -6.58 -1.52 -7.77
CA ALA A 102 -5.34 -1.21 -8.46
C ALA A 102 -4.39 -2.42 -8.53
N SER A 103 -4.31 -3.21 -7.46
CA SER A 103 -3.50 -4.42 -7.41
C SER A 103 -4.09 -5.56 -8.22
N TYR A 104 -5.42 -5.69 -8.21
CA TYR A 104 -6.11 -6.70 -9.00
C TYR A 104 -5.90 -6.48 -10.50
N ILE A 105 -6.08 -5.24 -10.99
CA ILE A 105 -5.86 -4.91 -12.41
C ILE A 105 -4.43 -5.27 -12.82
N ARG A 106 -3.44 -4.92 -11.98
CA ARG A 106 -2.05 -5.28 -12.25
C ARG A 106 -1.83 -6.79 -12.31
N ALA A 107 -2.29 -7.52 -11.28
CA ALA A 107 -2.09 -8.96 -11.19
C ALA A 107 -2.80 -9.69 -12.33
N ARG A 108 -4.03 -9.28 -12.64
CA ARG A 108 -4.82 -9.87 -13.71
C ARG A 108 -4.25 -9.56 -15.08
N GLY A 109 -3.88 -8.30 -15.33
CA GLY A 109 -3.25 -7.90 -16.58
C GLY A 109 -1.93 -8.65 -16.81
N GLY A 110 -1.07 -8.69 -15.79
CA GLY A 110 0.19 -9.46 -15.88
C GLY A 110 -0.04 -10.96 -16.13
N SER A 111 -1.09 -11.57 -15.57
CA SER A 111 -1.44 -12.99 -15.84
C SER A 111 -1.94 -13.24 -17.25
N LEU A 112 -2.44 -12.21 -17.92
CA LEU A 112 -2.87 -12.25 -19.33
C LEU A 112 -1.74 -11.86 -20.31
N GLY A 113 -0.56 -11.52 -19.80
CA GLY A 113 0.62 -11.19 -20.61
C GLY A 113 0.83 -9.70 -20.88
N TYR A 114 -0.03 -8.81 -20.36
CA TYR A 114 0.13 -7.37 -20.54
C TYR A 114 1.31 -6.80 -19.72
N GLY A 115 2.07 -5.91 -20.33
CA GLY A 115 3.24 -5.23 -19.73
C GLY A 115 2.83 -4.05 -18.84
N ILE A 116 2.19 -4.32 -17.69
CA ILE A 116 1.78 -3.27 -16.77
C ILE A 116 2.96 -2.85 -15.89
N GLU A 117 3.52 -1.67 -16.17
CA GLU A 117 4.65 -1.12 -15.40
C GLU A 117 4.24 -0.67 -13.99
N GLU A 118 5.11 -0.95 -13.04
CA GLU A 118 4.95 -0.51 -11.66
C GLU A 118 5.98 0.59 -11.34
N GLY A 119 5.47 1.81 -11.16
CA GLY A 119 6.30 2.91 -10.65
C GLY A 119 6.45 2.84 -9.12
N VAL A 120 7.65 3.08 -8.60
CA VAL A 120 7.92 3.17 -7.14
C VAL A 120 7.22 4.38 -6.52
N ILE A 121 6.92 5.40 -7.30
CA ILE A 121 6.33 6.68 -6.84
C ILE A 121 4.94 6.46 -6.21
N THR A 122 4.11 5.61 -6.81
CA THR A 122 2.73 5.40 -6.31
C THR A 122 2.69 4.76 -4.91
N PRO A 123 3.44 3.69 -4.61
CA PRO A 123 3.52 3.16 -3.25
C PRO A 123 4.08 4.17 -2.24
N ALA A 124 5.16 4.88 -2.58
CA ALA A 124 5.79 5.86 -1.70
C ALA A 124 4.83 7.03 -1.36
N LEU A 125 4.13 7.58 -2.35
CA LEU A 125 3.12 8.62 -2.13
C LEU A 125 1.98 8.12 -1.24
N ARG A 126 1.48 6.90 -1.47
CA ARG A 126 0.41 6.31 -0.68
C ARG A 126 0.80 6.20 0.79
N TYR A 127 1.96 5.61 1.09
CA TYR A 127 2.42 5.46 2.46
C TYR A 127 2.69 6.81 3.13
N GLY A 128 3.30 7.74 2.39
CA GLY A 128 3.56 9.09 2.88
C GLY A 128 2.27 9.84 3.21
N LEU A 129 1.25 9.77 2.35
CA LEU A 129 -0.06 10.37 2.61
C LEU A 129 -0.74 9.76 3.83
N ILE A 130 -0.76 8.43 3.94
CA ILE A 130 -1.37 7.74 5.09
C ILE A 130 -0.67 8.18 6.38
N ALA A 131 0.66 8.12 6.43
CA ALA A 131 1.42 8.50 7.60
C ALA A 131 1.23 9.97 7.98
N ALA A 132 1.34 10.89 7.01
CA ALA A 132 1.13 12.32 7.23
C ALA A 132 -0.29 12.62 7.72
N GLY A 133 -1.29 11.94 7.17
CA GLY A 133 -2.68 12.08 7.60
C GLY A 133 -2.92 11.62 9.02
N LEU A 134 -2.31 10.52 9.44
CA LEU A 134 -2.39 10.01 10.81
C LEU A 134 -1.68 10.95 11.81
N ILE A 135 -0.47 11.42 11.46
CA ILE A 135 0.31 12.35 12.29
C ILE A 135 -0.39 13.71 12.39
N GLY A 136 -0.90 14.23 11.28
CA GLY A 136 -1.56 15.54 11.23
C GLY A 136 -3.04 15.53 11.61
N GLY A 137 -3.63 14.38 11.86
CA GLY A 137 -5.07 14.25 12.17
C GLY A 137 -5.98 14.67 11.01
N TRP A 138 -5.53 14.55 9.77
CA TRP A 138 -6.26 15.07 8.59
C TRP A 138 -7.34 14.10 8.11
N ARG A 139 -8.58 14.44 8.36
CA ARG A 139 -9.75 13.61 8.03
C ARG A 139 -9.96 13.34 6.53
N TRP A 140 -9.44 14.19 5.65
CA TRP A 140 -9.58 14.04 4.21
C TRP A 140 -8.53 13.09 3.59
N THR A 141 -7.49 12.75 4.32
CA THR A 141 -6.35 11.95 3.80
C THR A 141 -6.76 10.62 3.18
N PRO A 142 -7.63 9.79 3.80
CA PRO A 142 -8.02 8.53 3.18
C PRO A 142 -8.74 8.73 1.83
N TRP A 143 -9.49 9.82 1.68
CA TRP A 143 -10.11 10.18 0.40
C TRP A 143 -9.09 10.55 -0.66
N ALA A 144 -8.04 11.30 -0.31
CA ALA A 144 -6.93 11.58 -1.20
C ALA A 144 -6.21 10.30 -1.64
N VAL A 145 -6.00 9.36 -0.72
CA VAL A 145 -5.44 8.03 -1.04
C VAL A 145 -6.38 7.25 -1.97
N ALA A 146 -7.68 7.27 -1.73
CA ALA A 146 -8.67 6.62 -2.61
C ALA A 146 -8.61 7.18 -4.04
N ILE A 147 -8.58 8.50 -4.19
CA ILE A 147 -8.47 9.17 -5.49
C ILE A 147 -7.16 8.78 -6.19
N LEU A 148 -6.03 8.80 -5.47
CA LEU A 148 -4.73 8.38 -5.99
C LEU A 148 -4.77 6.93 -6.51
N MET A 149 -5.39 6.02 -5.76
CA MET A 149 -5.48 4.60 -6.15
C MET A 149 -6.45 4.37 -7.30
N LEU A 150 -7.56 5.10 -7.38
CA LEU A 150 -8.47 5.05 -8.53
C LEU A 150 -7.79 5.59 -9.79
N PHE A 151 -7.05 6.68 -9.68
CA PHE A 151 -6.25 7.21 -10.79
C PHE A 151 -5.21 6.19 -11.27
N ALA A 152 -4.47 5.58 -10.35
CA ALA A 152 -3.52 4.52 -10.68
C ALA A 152 -4.20 3.32 -11.36
N SER A 153 -5.42 2.96 -10.94
CA SER A 153 -6.22 1.91 -11.56
C SER A 153 -6.62 2.27 -12.98
N ALA A 154 -7.07 3.50 -13.22
CA ALA A 154 -7.44 4.00 -14.56
C ALA A 154 -6.24 4.02 -15.51
N VAL A 155 -5.06 4.47 -15.04
CA VAL A 155 -3.82 4.44 -15.83
C VAL A 155 -3.46 3.01 -16.23
N ARG A 156 -3.49 2.06 -15.29
CA ARG A 156 -3.20 0.64 -15.58
C ARG A 156 -4.20 0.02 -16.57
N ALA A 157 -5.49 0.31 -16.39
CA ALA A 157 -6.53 -0.14 -17.33
C ALA A 157 -6.28 0.43 -18.73
N SER A 158 -5.86 1.68 -18.85
CA SER A 158 -5.54 2.31 -20.14
C SER A 158 -4.33 1.69 -20.82
N GLN A 159 -3.34 1.17 -20.07
CA GLN A 159 -2.21 0.43 -20.63
C GLN A 159 -2.65 -0.87 -21.30
N VAL A 160 -3.55 -1.63 -20.63
CA VAL A 160 -4.14 -2.85 -21.20
C VAL A 160 -4.88 -2.54 -22.51
N VAL A 161 -5.73 -1.51 -22.53
CA VAL A 161 -6.48 -1.13 -23.74
C VAL A 161 -5.57 -0.69 -24.89
N LYS A 162 -4.42 -0.07 -24.58
CA LYS A 162 -3.46 0.32 -25.62
C LYS A 162 -2.76 -0.88 -26.24
N GLU A 163 -2.35 -1.86 -25.44
CA GLU A 163 -1.71 -3.09 -25.95
C GLU A 163 -2.64 -3.94 -26.79
N GLU A 164 -3.92 -4.00 -26.46
CA GLU A 164 -4.94 -4.71 -27.26
C GLU A 164 -5.15 -4.14 -28.67
N ARG A 165 -4.74 -2.89 -28.91
CA ARG A 165 -4.92 -2.20 -30.21
C ARG A 165 -3.70 -2.29 -31.10
N LEU A 166 -2.61 -2.89 -30.62
CA LEU A 166 -1.35 -3.08 -31.39
C LEU A 166 -1.23 -4.48 -31.95
#